data_588151c352028dc3a2c0a9abc3fc528a
#
_entry.id   588151c352028dc3a2c0a9abc3fc528a
#
_cell.length_a   1.000
_cell.length_b   1.000
_cell.length_c   1.000
_cell.angle_alpha   90.00
_cell.angle_beta   90.00
_cell.angle_gamma   90.00
#
_symmetry.space_group_name_H-M   'P 1'
#
loop_
_entity.id
_entity.type
_entity.pdbx_description
1 polymer ?
#
loop_
_entity_poly.entity_id
_entity_poly.type
_entity_poly.pdbx_seq_one_letter_code
_entity_poly.pdbx_strand_id
1 'polypeptide(L)'
;MKKKLQLLTGIGCLCLCFLSCSQPPYKNPALNPEERANDLVGRLTLEEKAALMQNTSPAIPRLGIKAYDWWNEALHGVGRAGLATVFPQAIGMGASFNNELLYDVFTAVSDEARAKNTEFSKEGGLKRYQGLTMWTPNINIFRDPRWGRGQETYGEDPYLTGQMGMA
;
A
#
# COMPACT_ATOMS: atom_id res chain seq x y z
N MET A 1 20.32 82.70 9.03
CA MET A 1 19.28 81.97 8.29
C MET A 1 19.70 80.46 8.21
N LYS A 2 19.12 79.60 9.05
CA LYS A 2 19.40 78.16 9.08
C LYS A 2 18.16 77.40 8.58
N LYS A 3 18.22 76.81 7.40
CA LYS A 3 17.15 75.94 6.87
C LYS A 3 17.25 74.60 7.56
N LYS A 4 16.19 74.21 8.26
CA LYS A 4 16.01 72.83 8.78
C LYS A 4 15.58 71.89 7.65
N LEU A 5 16.35 70.88 7.37
CA LEU A 5 16.01 69.81 6.48
C LEU A 5 15.24 68.75 7.26
N GLN A 6 13.96 68.58 6.96
CA GLN A 6 13.13 67.45 7.52
C GLN A 6 13.35 66.21 6.73
N LEU A 7 13.91 65.20 7.39
CA LEU A 7 14.09 63.88 6.87
C LEU A 7 12.80 63.10 7.10
N LEU A 8 12.02 62.87 6.05
CA LEU A 8 10.89 61.94 6.08
C LEU A 8 11.42 60.51 6.00
N THR A 9 11.40 59.78 7.11
CA THR A 9 11.61 58.34 7.16
C THR A 9 10.29 57.65 6.80
N GLY A 10 10.17 57.22 5.55
CA GLY A 10 9.11 56.33 5.10
C GLY A 10 9.35 54.90 5.62
N ILE A 11 8.60 54.48 6.61
CA ILE A 11 8.56 53.08 7.04
C ILE A 11 7.72 52.30 6.01
N GLY A 12 8.40 51.68 5.05
CA GLY A 12 7.78 50.72 4.15
C GLY A 12 7.46 49.45 4.93
N CYS A 13 6.17 49.24 5.25
CA CYS A 13 5.67 48.02 5.83
C CYS A 13 5.71 46.92 4.75
N LEU A 14 6.80 46.14 4.75
CA LEU A 14 6.95 44.98 3.89
C LEU A 14 6.08 43.85 4.46
N CYS A 15 4.81 43.76 4.04
CA CYS A 15 3.95 42.62 4.31
C CYS A 15 4.51 41.39 3.58
N LEU A 16 5.39 40.68 4.25
CA LEU A 16 5.75 39.31 3.88
C LEU A 16 4.51 38.43 4.09
N CYS A 17 3.71 38.28 3.04
CA CYS A 17 2.71 37.21 2.95
C CYS A 17 3.46 35.88 2.94
N PHE A 18 3.66 35.30 4.11
CA PHE A 18 3.97 33.88 4.21
C PHE A 18 2.77 33.12 3.66
N LEU A 19 2.80 32.83 2.36
CA LEU A 19 1.99 31.77 1.77
C LEU A 19 2.44 30.48 2.45
N SER A 20 1.80 30.17 3.58
CA SER A 20 1.91 28.85 4.19
C SER A 20 1.39 27.88 3.15
N CYS A 21 2.31 27.25 2.42
CA CYS A 21 2.01 26.18 1.47
C CYS A 21 1.62 24.97 2.32
N SER A 22 0.38 24.97 2.85
CA SER A 22 -0.13 23.81 3.57
C SER A 22 -0.15 22.63 2.61
N GLN A 23 0.41 21.51 3.04
CA GLN A 23 0.35 20.29 2.24
C GLN A 23 -1.12 19.95 1.96
N PRO A 24 -1.42 19.49 0.73
CA PRO A 24 -2.79 19.10 0.41
C PRO A 24 -3.25 17.95 1.33
N PRO A 25 -4.55 17.89 1.67
CA PRO A 25 -5.10 16.94 2.63
C PRO A 25 -4.70 15.48 2.36
N TYR A 26 -4.68 15.04 1.11
CA TYR A 26 -4.29 13.65 0.78
C TYR A 26 -2.85 13.29 1.20
N LYS A 27 -1.96 14.28 1.39
CA LYS A 27 -0.58 14.07 1.87
C LYS A 27 -0.45 14.16 3.38
N ASN A 28 -1.47 14.61 4.09
CA ASN A 28 -1.44 14.76 5.54
C ASN A 28 -1.72 13.43 6.26
N PRO A 29 -0.73 12.78 6.89
CA PRO A 29 -0.93 11.49 7.55
C PRO A 29 -1.79 11.58 8.83
N ALA A 30 -2.04 12.78 9.35
CA ALA A 30 -2.88 12.98 10.53
C ALA A 30 -4.39 12.92 10.21
N LEU A 31 -4.78 13.02 8.93
CA LEU A 31 -6.16 12.85 8.50
C LEU A 31 -6.47 11.36 8.32
N ASN A 32 -7.74 11.00 8.49
CA ASN A 32 -8.18 9.64 8.26
C ASN A 32 -8.03 9.23 6.77
N PRO A 33 -7.90 7.94 6.48
CA PRO A 33 -7.68 7.46 5.11
C PRO A 33 -8.78 7.86 4.13
N GLU A 34 -10.03 7.92 4.56
CA GLU A 34 -11.17 8.25 3.71
C GLU A 34 -11.15 9.73 3.29
N GLU A 35 -10.89 10.63 4.23
CA GLU A 35 -10.73 12.07 3.93
C GLU A 35 -9.59 12.30 2.92
N ARG A 36 -8.48 11.62 3.13
CA ARG A 36 -7.32 11.68 2.23
C ARG A 36 -7.64 11.15 0.84
N ALA A 37 -8.34 10.02 0.77
CA ALA A 37 -8.76 9.41 -0.49
C ALA A 37 -9.73 10.32 -1.25
N ASN A 38 -10.72 10.88 -0.57
CA ASN A 38 -11.71 11.78 -1.17
C ASN A 38 -11.07 13.06 -1.74
N ASP A 39 -10.14 13.68 -1.00
CA ASP A 39 -9.38 14.83 -1.50
C ASP A 39 -8.55 14.45 -2.75
N LEU A 40 -7.85 13.30 -2.73
CA LEU A 40 -7.08 12.84 -3.87
C LEU A 40 -7.96 12.58 -5.09
N VAL A 41 -9.06 11.84 -4.92
CA VAL A 41 -10.01 11.53 -6.01
C VAL A 41 -10.60 12.79 -6.64
N GLY A 42 -10.87 13.83 -5.82
CA GLY A 42 -11.32 15.12 -6.33
C GLY A 42 -10.29 15.85 -7.21
N ARG A 43 -9.02 15.52 -7.07
CA ARG A 43 -7.91 16.13 -7.86
C ARG A 43 -7.56 15.37 -9.12
N LEU A 44 -8.00 14.11 -9.27
CA LEU A 44 -7.73 13.27 -10.42
C LEU A 44 -8.60 13.63 -11.61
N THR A 45 -8.03 13.59 -12.83
CA THR A 45 -8.81 13.63 -14.07
C THR A 45 -9.53 12.29 -14.28
N LEU A 46 -10.47 12.23 -15.22
CA LEU A 46 -11.17 10.98 -15.52
C LEU A 46 -10.21 9.92 -16.06
N GLU A 47 -9.27 10.31 -16.93
CA GLU A 47 -8.25 9.44 -17.50
C GLU A 47 -7.32 8.88 -16.42
N GLU A 48 -6.91 9.72 -15.47
CA GLU A 48 -6.09 9.27 -14.34
C GLU A 48 -6.85 8.30 -13.44
N LYS A 49 -8.13 8.55 -13.15
CA LYS A 49 -8.98 7.62 -12.41
C LYS A 49 -9.07 6.26 -13.11
N ALA A 50 -9.32 6.26 -14.40
CA ALA A 50 -9.40 5.04 -15.20
C ALA A 50 -8.06 4.28 -15.21
N ALA A 51 -6.94 4.98 -15.35
CA ALA A 51 -5.61 4.38 -15.34
C ALA A 51 -5.24 3.75 -13.99
N LEU A 52 -5.66 4.36 -12.86
CA LEU A 52 -5.42 3.82 -11.52
C LEU A 52 -6.23 2.55 -11.20
N MET A 53 -7.25 2.21 -12.00
CA MET A 53 -8.04 0.98 -11.82
C MET A 53 -7.34 -0.28 -12.36
N GLN A 54 -6.19 -0.14 -12.99
CA GLN A 54 -5.39 -1.28 -13.45
C GLN A 54 -4.48 -1.81 -12.34
N ASN A 55 -4.11 -3.09 -12.39
CA ASN A 55 -3.15 -3.66 -11.42
C ASN A 55 -1.78 -2.98 -11.49
N THR A 56 -1.36 -2.49 -12.64
CA THR A 56 -0.17 -1.65 -12.81
C THR A 56 -0.62 -0.19 -12.89
N SER A 57 -0.78 0.44 -11.72
CA SER A 57 -1.19 1.83 -11.62
C SER A 57 -0.03 2.76 -11.99
N PRO A 58 -0.20 3.66 -12.99
CA PRO A 58 0.85 4.57 -13.41
C PRO A 58 1.12 5.66 -12.36
N ALA A 59 2.29 6.29 -12.45
CA ALA A 59 2.59 7.47 -11.67
C ALA A 59 1.74 8.67 -12.11
N ILE A 60 1.43 9.56 -11.16
CA ILE A 60 0.82 10.87 -11.42
C ILE A 60 1.74 11.95 -10.88
N PRO A 61 2.76 12.36 -11.65
CA PRO A 61 3.83 13.25 -11.18
C PRO A 61 3.32 14.59 -10.64
N ARG A 62 2.29 15.18 -11.27
CA ARG A 62 1.71 16.46 -10.83
C ARG A 62 1.13 16.42 -9.41
N LEU A 63 0.74 15.22 -8.94
CA LEU A 63 0.27 14.99 -7.57
C LEU A 63 1.32 14.33 -6.68
N GLY A 64 2.49 13.99 -7.22
CA GLY A 64 3.54 13.28 -6.49
C GLY A 64 3.17 11.84 -6.14
N ILE A 65 2.26 11.22 -6.92
CA ILE A 65 1.88 9.82 -6.77
C ILE A 65 2.86 8.97 -7.58
N LYS A 66 3.47 8.00 -6.92
CA LYS A 66 4.37 7.04 -7.57
C LYS A 66 3.57 5.95 -8.27
N ALA A 67 4.15 5.35 -9.30
CA ALA A 67 3.61 4.11 -9.87
C ALA A 67 3.60 2.99 -8.83
N TYR A 68 2.60 2.12 -8.93
CA TYR A 68 2.47 0.97 -8.04
C TYR A 68 1.89 -0.22 -8.79
N ASP A 69 2.51 -1.40 -8.61
CA ASP A 69 1.95 -2.66 -9.09
C ASP A 69 1.26 -3.39 -7.93
N TRP A 70 -0.05 -3.60 -8.06
CA TRP A 70 -0.90 -4.21 -7.05
C TRP A 70 -0.74 -5.73 -6.99
N TRP A 71 -0.03 -6.33 -7.94
CA TRP A 71 0.12 -7.78 -8.03
C TRP A 71 1.32 -8.27 -7.22
N ASN A 72 1.05 -8.71 -6.01
CA ASN A 72 2.04 -9.29 -5.11
C ASN A 72 1.47 -10.58 -4.52
N GLU A 73 2.29 -11.60 -4.37
CA GLU A 73 1.86 -12.94 -4.00
C GLU A 73 2.54 -13.42 -2.72
N ALA A 74 1.77 -14.03 -1.82
CA ALA A 74 2.27 -14.56 -0.55
C ALA A 74 1.41 -15.73 -0.01
N LEU A 75 0.89 -16.61 -0.87
CA LEU A 75 -0.02 -17.70 -0.44
C LEU A 75 0.62 -18.66 0.58
N HIS A 76 1.91 -18.91 0.50
CA HIS A 76 2.66 -19.74 1.44
C HIS A 76 4.13 -19.28 1.57
N GLY A 77 4.34 -18.00 1.66
CA GLY A 77 5.60 -17.30 1.64
C GLY A 77 5.64 -16.26 0.53
N VAL A 78 6.56 -15.29 0.61
CA VAL A 78 6.67 -14.22 -0.39
C VAL A 78 7.01 -14.82 -1.75
N GLY A 79 6.12 -14.65 -2.72
CA GLY A 79 6.24 -15.21 -4.06
C GLY A 79 6.94 -14.28 -5.04
N ARG A 80 7.76 -14.82 -5.94
CA ARG A 80 8.33 -14.17 -7.13
C ARG A 80 9.17 -12.90 -6.87
N ALA A 81 9.61 -12.70 -5.63
CA ALA A 81 10.44 -11.57 -5.20
C ALA A 81 11.83 -12.00 -4.71
N GLY A 82 12.44 -12.96 -5.40
CA GLY A 82 13.71 -13.58 -5.00
C GLY A 82 13.53 -14.67 -3.95
N LEU A 83 14.61 -15.01 -3.22
CA LEU A 83 14.57 -16.04 -2.17
C LEU A 83 13.75 -15.57 -0.97
N ALA A 84 12.91 -16.45 -0.45
CA ALA A 84 12.10 -16.27 0.76
C ALA A 84 11.86 -17.62 1.44
N THR A 85 11.37 -17.60 2.67
CA THR A 85 10.92 -18.81 3.36
C THR A 85 9.68 -19.36 2.66
N VAL A 86 9.71 -20.67 2.36
CA VAL A 86 8.59 -21.38 1.75
C VAL A 86 7.91 -22.22 2.83
N PHE A 87 6.64 -21.91 3.09
CA PHE A 87 5.79 -22.66 3.99
C PHE A 87 4.97 -23.71 3.23
N PRO A 88 4.30 -24.65 3.93
CA PRO A 88 3.36 -25.56 3.29
C PRO A 88 2.26 -24.80 2.53
N GLN A 89 1.71 -25.40 1.49
CA GLN A 89 0.57 -24.82 0.78
C GLN A 89 -0.65 -24.66 1.70
N ALA A 90 -1.56 -23.75 1.34
CA ALA A 90 -2.71 -23.39 2.18
C ALA A 90 -3.53 -24.61 2.62
N ILE A 91 -3.74 -25.61 1.74
CA ILE A 91 -4.44 -26.85 2.08
C ILE A 91 -3.73 -27.64 3.19
N GLY A 92 -2.39 -27.66 3.17
CA GLY A 92 -1.58 -28.31 4.20
C GLY A 92 -1.63 -27.52 5.53
N MET A 93 -1.59 -26.21 5.46
CA MET A 93 -1.75 -25.36 6.65
C MET A 93 -3.16 -25.49 7.24
N GLY A 94 -4.20 -25.54 6.40
CA GLY A 94 -5.57 -25.79 6.82
C GLY A 94 -5.74 -27.12 7.56
N ALA A 95 -5.05 -28.17 7.11
CA ALA A 95 -5.08 -29.50 7.74
C ALA A 95 -4.44 -29.53 9.14
N SER A 96 -3.73 -28.49 9.56
CA SER A 96 -3.22 -28.36 10.93
C SER A 96 -4.31 -28.04 11.95
N PHE A 97 -5.45 -27.47 11.53
CA PHE A 97 -6.51 -26.94 12.39
C PHE A 97 -6.00 -25.98 13.48
N ASN A 98 -4.91 -25.26 13.19
CA ASN A 98 -4.20 -24.40 14.16
C ASN A 98 -4.08 -22.97 13.67
N ASN A 99 -4.97 -22.10 14.14
CA ASN A 99 -5.00 -20.67 13.78
C ASN A 99 -3.77 -19.91 14.29
N GLU A 100 -3.27 -20.29 15.49
CA GLU A 100 -2.10 -19.61 16.08
C GLU A 100 -0.85 -19.88 15.24
N LEU A 101 -0.65 -21.13 14.80
CA LEU A 101 0.42 -21.47 13.87
C LEU A 101 0.31 -20.66 12.57
N LEU A 102 -0.89 -20.50 12.05
CA LEU A 102 -1.10 -19.74 10.82
C LEU A 102 -0.76 -18.27 11.00
N TYR A 103 -1.16 -17.67 12.11
CA TYR A 103 -0.79 -16.31 12.48
C TYR A 103 0.73 -16.14 12.55
N ASP A 104 1.45 -17.06 13.17
CA ASP A 104 2.92 -17.03 13.26
C ASP A 104 3.57 -17.12 11.87
N VAL A 105 3.06 -18.02 11.02
CA VAL A 105 3.53 -18.17 9.62
C VAL A 105 3.36 -16.84 8.88
N PHE A 106 2.18 -16.21 8.92
CA PHE A 106 1.95 -14.98 8.19
C PHE A 106 2.60 -13.76 8.83
N THR A 107 2.92 -13.80 10.13
CA THR A 107 3.81 -12.82 10.76
C THR A 107 5.21 -12.89 10.14
N ALA A 108 5.78 -14.07 10.01
CA ALA A 108 7.09 -14.24 9.35
C ALA A 108 7.05 -13.81 7.88
N VAL A 109 5.99 -14.16 7.15
CA VAL A 109 5.78 -13.71 5.75
C VAL A 109 5.69 -12.19 5.66
N SER A 110 4.98 -11.55 6.59
CA SER A 110 4.86 -10.09 6.65
C SER A 110 6.21 -9.41 6.89
N ASP A 111 7.02 -9.95 7.80
CA ASP A 111 8.35 -9.41 8.10
C ASP A 111 9.29 -9.54 6.89
N GLU A 112 9.32 -10.70 6.23
CA GLU A 112 10.08 -10.89 5.01
C GLU A 112 9.62 -9.96 3.88
N ALA A 113 8.31 -9.81 3.69
CA ALA A 113 7.76 -8.92 2.67
C ALA A 113 8.17 -7.46 2.91
N ARG A 114 8.12 -6.99 4.16
CA ARG A 114 8.51 -5.62 4.54
C ARG A 114 10.00 -5.40 4.38
N ALA A 115 10.83 -6.36 4.78
CA ALA A 115 12.27 -6.29 4.60
C ALA A 115 12.64 -6.16 3.11
N LYS A 116 12.08 -7.03 2.26
CA LYS A 116 12.27 -7.00 0.81
C LYS A 116 11.78 -5.69 0.18
N ASN A 117 10.58 -5.26 0.53
CA ASN A 117 10.03 -3.99 0.05
C ASN A 117 10.95 -2.81 0.39
N THR A 118 11.52 -2.78 1.59
CA THR A 118 12.45 -1.74 2.04
C THR A 118 13.71 -1.73 1.16
N GLU A 119 14.29 -2.89 0.88
CA GLU A 119 15.48 -2.97 0.02
C GLU A 119 15.18 -2.58 -1.43
N PHE A 120 14.12 -3.12 -2.03
CA PHE A 120 13.71 -2.76 -3.40
C PHE A 120 13.39 -1.27 -3.54
N SER A 121 12.84 -0.65 -2.50
CA SER A 121 12.54 0.79 -2.51
C SER A 121 13.80 1.66 -2.62
N LYS A 122 14.95 1.17 -2.17
CA LYS A 122 16.25 1.86 -2.29
C LYS A 122 16.81 1.79 -3.72
N GLU A 123 16.42 0.79 -4.50
CA GLU A 123 16.95 0.51 -5.84
C GLU A 123 16.24 1.27 -6.98
N GLY A 124 15.43 2.28 -6.66
CA GLY A 124 14.80 3.16 -7.66
C GLY A 124 13.32 2.93 -7.93
N GLY A 125 12.65 2.15 -7.11
CA GLY A 125 11.19 1.98 -7.13
C GLY A 125 10.74 0.53 -7.17
N LEU A 126 9.50 0.32 -6.74
CA LEU A 126 8.89 -1.00 -6.65
C LEU A 126 8.41 -1.48 -8.02
N LYS A 127 8.69 -2.73 -8.33
CA LYS A 127 8.16 -3.46 -9.49
C LYS A 127 7.08 -4.45 -9.03
N ARG A 128 6.49 -5.18 -9.97
CA ARG A 128 5.59 -6.31 -9.68
C ARG A 128 6.25 -7.29 -8.70
N TYR A 129 5.49 -7.83 -7.77
CA TYR A 129 5.89 -8.72 -6.67
C TYR A 129 6.77 -8.06 -5.59
N GLN A 130 6.98 -6.74 -5.62
CA GLN A 130 7.81 -6.03 -4.65
C GLN A 130 7.02 -5.12 -3.71
N GLY A 131 5.70 -5.04 -3.90
CA GLY A 131 4.79 -4.26 -3.06
C GLY A 131 4.37 -5.00 -1.78
N LEU A 132 3.48 -4.33 -1.02
CA LEU A 132 2.93 -4.87 0.23
C LEU A 132 1.42 -5.17 0.17
N THR A 133 0.80 -5.09 -1.00
CA THR A 133 -0.59 -5.47 -1.21
C THR A 133 -0.62 -6.92 -1.71
N MET A 134 -0.90 -7.85 -0.81
CA MET A 134 -0.82 -9.28 -1.11
C MET A 134 -2.16 -9.84 -1.56
N TRP A 135 -2.13 -10.71 -2.60
CA TRP A 135 -3.29 -11.48 -3.07
C TRP A 135 -3.41 -12.79 -2.27
N THR A 136 -3.59 -12.66 -0.98
CA THR A 136 -3.68 -13.76 -0.03
C THR A 136 -4.52 -13.31 1.18
N PRO A 137 -5.21 -14.22 1.88
CA PRO A 137 -5.38 -15.63 1.59
C PRO A 137 -6.34 -15.91 0.42
N ASN A 138 -6.30 -17.12 -0.16
CA ASN A 138 -7.35 -17.59 -1.05
C ASN A 138 -8.46 -18.22 -0.20
N ILE A 139 -9.53 -17.46 0.03
CA ILE A 139 -10.67 -17.85 0.88
C ILE A 139 -11.80 -18.56 0.12
N ASN A 140 -11.56 -18.98 -1.13
CA ASN A 140 -12.52 -19.81 -1.86
C ASN A 140 -12.66 -21.20 -1.22
N ILE A 141 -13.85 -21.73 -1.26
CA ILE A 141 -14.12 -23.10 -0.79
C ILE A 141 -13.74 -24.10 -1.88
N PHE A 142 -13.02 -25.16 -1.53
CA PHE A 142 -12.65 -26.23 -2.43
C PHE A 142 -13.86 -27.14 -2.69
N ARG A 143 -14.66 -26.80 -3.71
CA ARG A 143 -15.95 -27.49 -4.01
C ARG A 143 -15.80 -28.67 -4.95
N ASP A 144 -14.76 -28.70 -5.78
CA ASP A 144 -14.62 -29.70 -6.86
C ASP A 144 -13.18 -30.12 -6.99
N PRO A 145 -12.85 -31.42 -6.88
CA PRO A 145 -11.49 -31.94 -6.96
C PRO A 145 -10.83 -31.71 -8.34
N ARG A 146 -11.61 -31.41 -9.38
CA ARG A 146 -11.09 -31.07 -10.71
C ARG A 146 -10.56 -29.64 -10.80
N TRP A 147 -10.83 -28.81 -9.80
CA TRP A 147 -10.34 -27.44 -9.78
C TRP A 147 -8.82 -27.39 -9.54
N GLY A 148 -8.06 -26.92 -10.54
CA GLY A 148 -6.60 -26.93 -10.56
C GLY A 148 -5.91 -26.05 -9.50
N ARG A 149 -6.64 -25.24 -8.73
CA ARG A 149 -6.12 -24.37 -7.68
C ARG A 149 -6.62 -24.75 -6.27
N GLY A 150 -7.12 -25.96 -6.08
CA GLY A 150 -7.63 -26.42 -4.79
C GLY A 150 -6.60 -26.35 -3.66
N GLN A 151 -5.32 -26.62 -3.96
CA GLN A 151 -4.23 -26.56 -2.98
C GLN A 151 -3.97 -25.15 -2.42
N GLU A 152 -4.44 -24.11 -3.09
CA GLU A 152 -4.32 -22.73 -2.62
C GLU A 152 -5.37 -22.36 -1.56
N THR A 153 -6.32 -23.24 -1.28
CA THR A 153 -7.41 -23.04 -0.32
C THR A 153 -7.16 -23.77 0.99
N TYR A 154 -7.87 -23.39 2.05
CA TYR A 154 -7.82 -24.07 3.35
C TYR A 154 -8.71 -25.34 3.39
N GLY A 155 -9.41 -25.68 2.30
CA GLY A 155 -10.25 -26.86 2.18
C GLY A 155 -11.70 -26.55 1.82
N GLU A 156 -12.58 -27.52 2.07
CA GLU A 156 -13.99 -27.46 1.69
C GLU A 156 -14.91 -26.90 2.79
N ASP A 157 -14.43 -26.85 4.03
CA ASP A 157 -15.23 -26.37 5.17
C ASP A 157 -15.20 -24.84 5.27
N PRO A 158 -16.36 -24.15 5.21
CA PRO A 158 -16.42 -22.71 5.26
C PRO A 158 -16.06 -22.14 6.62
N TYR A 159 -16.30 -22.86 7.72
CA TYR A 159 -15.95 -22.41 9.06
C TYR A 159 -14.42 -22.43 9.25
N LEU A 160 -13.78 -23.54 8.92
CA LEU A 160 -12.32 -23.64 8.96
C LEU A 160 -11.65 -22.58 8.07
N THR A 161 -12.12 -22.43 6.83
CA THR A 161 -11.61 -21.41 5.91
C THR A 161 -11.75 -20.01 6.49
N GLY A 162 -12.88 -19.71 7.14
CA GLY A 162 -13.10 -18.43 7.81
C GLY A 162 -12.13 -18.19 8.97
N GLN A 163 -11.90 -19.21 9.82
CA GLN A 163 -10.98 -19.12 10.95
C GLN A 163 -9.53 -18.92 10.47
N MET A 164 -9.10 -19.72 9.51
CA MET A 164 -7.76 -19.61 8.93
C MET A 164 -7.56 -18.28 8.18
N GLY A 165 -8.60 -17.78 7.52
CA GLY A 165 -8.52 -16.50 6.80
C GLY A 165 -8.50 -15.26 7.71
N MET A 166 -8.94 -15.39 8.97
CA MET A 166 -8.86 -14.31 9.97
C MET A 166 -7.51 -14.28 10.70
N ALA A 167 -6.81 -15.41 10.81
CA ALA A 167 -5.48 -15.49 11.42
C ALA A 167 -4.43 -14.80 10.57
#